data_4510b28f79ff75af8ef7eca4797f86a0
#
_entry.id   4510b28f79ff75af8ef7eca4797f86a0
#
_cell.length_a   1.000
_cell.length_b   1.000
_cell.length_c   1.000
_cell.angle_alpha   90.00
_cell.angle_beta   90.00
_cell.angle_gamma   90.00
#
_symmetry.space_group_name_H-M   'P 1'
#
loop_
_entity.id
_entity.type
_entity.pdbx_description
1 polymer ?
#
loop_
_entity_poly.entity_id
_entity_poly.type
_entity_poly.pdbx_seq_one_letter_code
_entity_poly.pdbx_strand_id
1 'polypeptide(L)'
;ERLRIGAAGMLTELALAAFATLAWSLLPDGPLRAGAFLLATTTWIGTLTINASPFMRFDGYFLLSDWLDMPNLHDRAFAFGRWWMREQLFGFGDPQPEPCAARRRRFLIAFSFATWLYRLVVFFSIALVVYHAFFKALGLILFCVEFGWFIARPIVREVIGCWHRRSSLRWCRQTRRSAALGAILFALVVLPWHGGVGAPAVLGPQRAQGLYAPEAAYASGEAPIARDGQRVHVGEVLAVLTSPDLTHRLQAARADEALLRWQVEQQSFDTRLLEQGVALRRRWDAARETVAGLSAQVAQLTLRAPFDGVVQTDDALAPGTWLPRGEHLFDVVGPLGVKGDAFVGEDDAARIAPGDRVIFVASLPELGALHCRVTAVDRVNLAALDAPSLASVYGGPLPVQAQPGTHQLVPLAATYRVRIAACPGNEAWPREIVGTATIGAARQSFAWRALKWLAAVFVREGGA
;
A
#
# COMPACT_ATOMS: atom_id res chain seq x y z
N GLU A 1 46.67 -31.76 24.04
CA GLU A 1 46.92 -32.31 22.69
C GLU A 1 45.65 -32.31 21.83
N ARG A 2 44.52 -32.86 22.28
CA ARG A 2 43.26 -32.88 21.51
C ARG A 2 42.80 -31.51 21.03
N LEU A 3 42.84 -30.49 21.90
CA LEU A 3 42.52 -29.10 21.56
C LEU A 3 43.41 -28.52 20.46
N ARG A 4 44.72 -28.85 20.44
CA ARG A 4 45.64 -28.38 19.41
C ARG A 4 45.35 -29.04 18.06
N ILE A 5 45.00 -30.34 18.07
CA ILE A 5 44.62 -31.06 16.84
C ILE A 5 43.30 -30.52 16.29
N GLY A 6 42.29 -30.35 17.15
CA GLY A 6 41.00 -29.82 16.74
C GLY A 6 41.04 -28.35 16.26
N ALA A 7 41.94 -27.54 16.82
CA ALA A 7 42.12 -26.15 16.39
C ALA A 7 42.96 -26.01 15.09
N ALA A 8 43.76 -27.02 14.73
CA ALA A 8 44.69 -26.93 13.60
C ALA A 8 43.96 -26.68 12.26
N GLY A 9 42.78 -27.32 12.03
CA GLY A 9 41.98 -27.12 10.84
C GLY A 9 41.52 -25.66 10.70
N MET A 10 40.86 -25.13 11.72
CA MET A 10 40.38 -23.74 11.72
C MET A 10 41.53 -22.72 11.61
N LEU A 11 42.65 -22.97 12.30
CA LEU A 11 43.82 -22.08 12.22
C LEU A 11 44.43 -22.08 10.82
N THR A 12 44.48 -23.23 10.15
CA THR A 12 44.96 -23.32 8.76
C THR A 12 44.04 -22.57 7.80
N GLU A 13 42.72 -22.72 7.94
CA GLU A 13 41.75 -21.97 7.14
C GLU A 13 41.87 -20.46 7.38
N LEU A 14 41.98 -20.02 8.65
CA LEU A 14 42.17 -18.61 9.00
C LEU A 14 43.48 -18.06 8.44
N ALA A 15 44.59 -18.83 8.49
CA ALA A 15 45.84 -18.46 7.88
C ALA A 15 45.72 -18.32 6.35
N LEU A 16 45.03 -19.26 5.70
CA LEU A 16 44.76 -19.19 4.26
C LEU A 16 43.93 -17.96 3.91
N ALA A 17 42.89 -17.66 4.70
CA ALA A 17 42.05 -16.47 4.52
C ALA A 17 42.86 -15.17 4.67
N ALA A 18 43.76 -15.11 5.67
CA ALA A 18 44.66 -13.97 5.89
C ALA A 18 45.64 -13.78 4.73
N PHE A 19 46.27 -14.85 4.24
CA PHE A 19 47.15 -14.79 3.07
C PHE A 19 46.40 -14.42 1.78
N ALA A 20 45.18 -14.94 1.59
CA ALA A 20 44.32 -14.57 0.45
C ALA A 20 43.93 -13.10 0.50
N THR A 21 43.61 -12.56 1.70
CA THR A 21 43.33 -11.13 1.90
C THR A 21 44.55 -10.26 1.62
N LEU A 22 45.73 -10.69 2.06
CA LEU A 22 46.95 -10.00 1.77
C LEU A 22 47.25 -10.01 0.25
N ALA A 23 47.12 -11.17 -0.40
CA ALA A 23 47.28 -11.28 -1.84
C ALA A 23 46.32 -10.37 -2.60
N TRP A 24 45.04 -10.32 -2.20
CA TRP A 24 44.04 -9.42 -2.78
C TRP A 24 44.46 -7.95 -2.66
N SER A 25 45.02 -7.54 -1.54
CA SER A 25 45.44 -6.13 -1.32
C SER A 25 46.69 -5.73 -2.14
N LEU A 26 47.54 -6.68 -2.50
CA LEU A 26 48.80 -6.43 -3.20
C LEU A 26 48.73 -6.69 -4.72
N LEU A 27 47.76 -7.46 -5.20
CA LEU A 27 47.62 -7.79 -6.61
C LEU A 27 47.03 -6.65 -7.42
N PRO A 28 47.51 -6.40 -8.65
CA PRO A 28 46.86 -5.46 -9.58
C PRO A 28 45.47 -5.96 -10.01
N ASP A 29 44.63 -5.05 -10.53
CA ASP A 29 43.29 -5.39 -11.01
C ASP A 29 43.36 -6.45 -12.12
N GLY A 30 42.63 -7.57 -11.90
CA GLY A 30 42.66 -8.70 -12.81
C GLY A 30 42.02 -9.96 -12.22
N PRO A 31 41.98 -11.07 -12.98
CA PRO A 31 41.34 -12.32 -12.57
C PRO A 31 41.98 -12.93 -11.31
N LEU A 32 43.29 -12.76 -11.10
CA LEU A 32 43.99 -13.25 -9.92
C LEU A 32 43.57 -12.50 -8.65
N ARG A 33 43.36 -11.18 -8.73
CA ARG A 33 42.84 -10.38 -7.62
C ARG A 33 41.41 -10.76 -7.28
N ALA A 34 40.56 -10.97 -8.30
CA ALA A 34 39.21 -11.45 -8.11
C ALA A 34 39.15 -12.85 -7.48
N GLY A 35 40.03 -13.75 -7.90
CA GLY A 35 40.19 -15.08 -7.30
C GLY A 35 40.64 -15.02 -5.84
N ALA A 36 41.64 -14.19 -5.52
CA ALA A 36 42.10 -13.96 -4.14
C ALA A 36 41.00 -13.39 -3.25
N PHE A 37 40.20 -12.43 -3.76
CA PHE A 37 39.04 -11.89 -3.05
C PHE A 37 37.96 -12.95 -2.78
N LEU A 38 37.64 -13.76 -3.78
CA LEU A 38 36.66 -14.85 -3.64
C LEU A 38 37.14 -15.87 -2.60
N LEU A 39 38.40 -16.28 -2.68
CA LEU A 39 39.01 -17.22 -1.72
C LEU A 39 39.02 -16.63 -0.30
N ALA A 40 39.41 -15.37 -0.14
CA ALA A 40 39.42 -14.70 1.15
C ALA A 40 38.02 -14.66 1.75
N THR A 41 37.02 -14.11 1.01
CA THR A 41 35.68 -13.94 1.50
C THR A 41 34.97 -15.26 1.82
N THR A 42 35.08 -16.26 0.95
CA THR A 42 34.45 -17.56 1.17
C THR A 42 35.08 -18.28 2.36
N THR A 43 36.39 -18.21 2.53
CA THR A 43 37.08 -18.84 3.66
C THR A 43 36.78 -18.11 4.97
N TRP A 44 36.81 -16.75 5.01
CA TRP A 44 36.46 -16.01 6.22
C TRP A 44 35.01 -16.30 6.66
N ILE A 45 34.05 -16.22 5.73
CA ILE A 45 32.65 -16.49 6.01
C ILE A 45 32.46 -17.96 6.44
N GLY A 46 32.99 -18.89 5.68
CA GLY A 46 32.88 -20.33 5.96
C GLY A 46 33.46 -20.71 7.32
N THR A 47 34.68 -20.26 7.61
CA THR A 47 35.35 -20.62 8.86
C THR A 47 34.71 -19.96 10.07
N LEU A 48 34.47 -18.64 10.04
CA LEU A 48 33.92 -17.93 11.20
C LEU A 48 32.44 -18.22 11.47
N THR A 49 31.63 -18.35 10.40
CA THR A 49 30.17 -18.51 10.57
C THR A 49 29.77 -19.98 10.74
N ILE A 50 30.43 -20.88 10.05
CA ILE A 50 30.03 -22.29 10.00
C ILE A 50 31.00 -23.14 10.84
N ASN A 51 32.28 -23.17 10.50
CA ASN A 51 33.25 -24.09 11.13
C ASN A 51 33.54 -23.74 12.58
N ALA A 52 33.66 -22.46 12.92
CA ALA A 52 33.90 -22.01 14.30
C ALA A 52 32.65 -22.05 15.19
N SER A 53 31.46 -22.27 14.60
CA SER A 53 30.22 -22.32 15.35
C SER A 53 30.13 -23.56 16.25
N PRO A 54 29.91 -23.43 17.57
CA PRO A 54 29.76 -24.57 18.48
C PRO A 54 28.36 -25.23 18.39
N PHE A 55 27.44 -24.67 17.62
CA PHE A 55 26.05 -25.10 17.56
C PHE A 55 25.76 -26.12 16.44
N MET A 56 26.69 -26.36 15.55
CA MET A 56 26.68 -27.42 14.54
C MET A 56 27.82 -28.39 14.82
N ARG A 57 27.79 -29.63 14.31
CA ARG A 57 28.86 -30.62 14.49
C ARG A 57 30.00 -30.39 13.51
N PHE A 58 30.61 -29.18 13.60
CA PHE A 58 31.81 -28.77 12.91
C PHE A 58 32.96 -28.62 13.90
N ASP A 59 34.11 -28.13 13.48
CA ASP A 59 35.32 -28.03 14.28
C ASP A 59 35.11 -27.26 15.59
N GLY A 60 34.35 -26.15 15.56
CA GLY A 60 34.02 -25.35 16.74
C GLY A 60 33.23 -26.12 17.81
N TYR A 61 32.36 -27.05 17.42
CA TYR A 61 31.69 -27.94 18.35
C TYR A 61 32.64 -28.91 19.04
N PHE A 62 33.52 -29.55 18.26
CA PHE A 62 34.51 -30.51 18.85
C PHE A 62 35.47 -29.78 19.77
N LEU A 63 35.90 -28.58 19.37
CA LEU A 63 36.77 -27.76 20.21
C LEU A 63 36.11 -27.38 21.54
N LEU A 64 34.83 -26.97 21.51
CA LEU A 64 34.05 -26.67 22.72
C LEU A 64 33.83 -27.92 23.57
N SER A 65 33.51 -29.06 22.95
CA SER A 65 33.29 -30.34 23.64
C SER A 65 34.54 -30.81 24.36
N ASP A 66 35.69 -30.71 23.72
CA ASP A 66 36.98 -31.07 24.30
C ASP A 66 37.45 -30.08 25.38
N TRP A 67 37.20 -28.78 25.17
CA TRP A 67 37.52 -27.74 26.16
C TRP A 67 36.74 -27.90 27.47
N LEU A 68 35.46 -28.30 27.35
CA LEU A 68 34.59 -28.55 28.50
C LEU A 68 34.74 -29.96 29.10
N ASP A 69 35.53 -30.82 28.45
CA ASP A 69 35.66 -32.25 28.79
C ASP A 69 34.28 -32.94 28.85
N MET A 70 33.44 -32.68 27.81
CA MET A 70 32.10 -33.20 27.70
C MET A 70 31.85 -33.89 26.37
N PRO A 71 32.14 -35.19 26.26
CA PRO A 71 31.87 -35.95 25.06
C PRO A 71 30.35 -35.96 24.77
N ASN A 72 29.99 -35.97 23.50
CA ASN A 72 28.58 -35.94 23.03
C ASN A 72 27.74 -34.79 23.60
N LEU A 73 28.35 -33.58 23.66
CA LEU A 73 27.77 -32.39 24.23
C LEU A 73 26.32 -32.09 23.70
N HIS A 74 26.08 -32.25 22.37
CA HIS A 74 24.75 -32.02 21.78
C HIS A 74 23.71 -32.99 22.33
N ASP A 75 23.99 -34.28 22.35
CA ASP A 75 23.02 -35.30 22.76
C ASP A 75 22.64 -35.15 24.25
N ARG A 76 23.64 -34.87 25.07
CA ARG A 76 23.48 -34.57 26.49
C ARG A 76 22.70 -33.27 26.70
N ALA A 77 23.08 -32.21 26.03
CA ALA A 77 22.37 -30.92 26.10
C ALA A 77 20.91 -31.05 25.65
N PHE A 78 20.64 -31.72 24.56
CA PHE A 78 19.27 -31.95 24.09
C PHE A 78 18.46 -32.82 25.02
N ALA A 79 19.05 -33.82 25.70
CA ALA A 79 18.36 -34.59 26.71
C ALA A 79 17.95 -33.71 27.90
N PHE A 80 18.84 -32.81 28.36
CA PHE A 80 18.53 -31.84 29.42
C PHE A 80 17.53 -30.79 28.98
N GLY A 81 17.60 -30.27 27.75
CA GLY A 81 16.65 -29.32 27.21
C GLY A 81 15.23 -29.89 27.15
N ARG A 82 15.09 -31.11 26.60
CA ARG A 82 13.80 -31.82 26.56
C ARG A 82 13.27 -32.17 27.93
N TRP A 83 14.12 -32.63 28.84
CA TRP A 83 13.74 -32.90 30.22
C TRP A 83 13.23 -31.63 30.91
N TRP A 84 13.94 -30.52 30.79
CA TRP A 84 13.54 -29.24 31.37
C TRP A 84 12.23 -28.71 30.79
N MET A 85 12.03 -28.79 29.48
CA MET A 85 10.77 -28.40 28.85
C MET A 85 9.61 -29.25 29.36
N ARG A 86 9.77 -30.56 29.43
CA ARG A 86 8.71 -31.46 29.93
C ARG A 86 8.36 -31.14 31.39
N GLU A 87 9.36 -30.89 32.20
CA GLU A 87 9.14 -30.55 33.62
C GLU A 87 8.46 -29.20 33.79
N GLN A 88 8.87 -28.19 33.02
CA GLN A 88 8.24 -26.85 33.07
C GLN A 88 6.81 -26.83 32.50
N LEU A 89 6.56 -27.60 31.45
CA LEU A 89 5.24 -27.63 30.80
C LEU A 89 4.25 -28.56 31.49
N PHE A 90 4.68 -29.72 31.93
CA PHE A 90 3.78 -30.78 32.38
C PHE A 90 4.04 -31.21 33.83
N GLY A 91 5.23 -30.98 34.38
CA GLY A 91 5.58 -31.33 35.78
C GLY A 91 5.50 -32.83 36.02
N PHE A 92 6.07 -33.66 35.13
CA PHE A 92 6.05 -35.12 35.25
C PHE A 92 6.83 -35.63 36.51
N GLY A 93 7.76 -34.83 37.05
CA GLY A 93 8.66 -35.27 38.14
C GLY A 93 9.72 -36.26 37.66
N ASP A 94 10.06 -36.27 36.37
CA ASP A 94 11.07 -37.17 35.79
C ASP A 94 12.45 -36.89 36.43
N PRO A 95 13.24 -37.90 36.79
CA PRO A 95 14.61 -37.72 37.26
C PRO A 95 15.46 -37.05 36.17
N GLN A 96 16.50 -36.34 36.59
CA GLN A 96 17.45 -35.72 35.68
C GLN A 96 18.09 -36.79 34.76
N PRO A 97 18.32 -36.49 33.49
CA PRO A 97 18.94 -37.43 32.55
C PRO A 97 20.30 -37.96 33.04
N GLU A 98 21.02 -37.11 33.77
CA GLU A 98 22.33 -37.43 34.29
C GLU A 98 22.57 -36.64 35.61
N PRO A 99 23.14 -37.23 36.62
CA PRO A 99 23.50 -36.51 37.84
C PRO A 99 24.64 -35.54 37.55
N CYS A 100 24.39 -34.24 37.69
CA CYS A 100 25.39 -33.20 37.46
C CYS A 100 25.20 -31.99 38.37
N ALA A 101 26.29 -31.20 38.55
CA ALA A 101 26.27 -29.96 39.31
C ALA A 101 25.30 -28.96 38.67
N ALA A 102 24.63 -28.14 39.51
CA ALA A 102 23.64 -27.19 39.09
C ALA A 102 24.13 -26.17 38.03
N ARG A 103 25.44 -25.82 38.03
CA ARG A 103 26.07 -24.95 37.05
C ARG A 103 26.12 -25.63 35.67
N ARG A 104 26.58 -26.92 35.66
CA ARG A 104 26.65 -27.72 34.43
C ARG A 104 25.28 -27.97 33.85
N ARG A 105 24.29 -28.28 34.67
CA ARG A 105 22.88 -28.43 34.26
C ARG A 105 22.34 -27.17 33.55
N ARG A 106 22.52 -25.99 34.16
CA ARG A 106 22.09 -24.71 33.57
C ARG A 106 22.78 -24.43 32.25
N PHE A 107 24.09 -24.72 32.15
CA PHE A 107 24.82 -24.60 30.90
C PHE A 107 24.27 -25.52 29.80
N LEU A 108 24.04 -26.82 30.08
CA LEU A 108 23.50 -27.77 29.10
C LEU A 108 22.10 -27.38 28.60
N ILE A 109 21.25 -26.91 29.50
CA ILE A 109 19.92 -26.41 29.14
C ILE A 109 20.06 -25.16 28.25
N ALA A 110 20.84 -24.16 28.64
CA ALA A 110 21.03 -22.95 27.86
C ALA A 110 21.67 -23.25 26.48
N PHE A 111 22.67 -24.14 26.44
CA PHE A 111 23.32 -24.57 25.21
C PHE A 111 22.34 -25.28 24.25
N SER A 112 21.42 -26.10 24.78
CA SER A 112 20.40 -26.76 23.94
C SER A 112 19.46 -25.75 23.27
N PHE A 113 18.97 -24.75 24.01
CA PHE A 113 18.10 -23.70 23.46
C PHE A 113 18.85 -22.80 22.48
N ALA A 114 20.10 -22.43 22.79
CA ALA A 114 20.95 -21.67 21.88
C ALA A 114 21.19 -22.43 20.57
N THR A 115 21.44 -23.76 20.66
CA THR A 115 21.63 -24.61 19.48
C THR A 115 20.35 -24.73 18.64
N TRP A 116 19.19 -24.87 19.26
CA TRP A 116 17.92 -24.93 18.54
C TRP A 116 17.61 -23.60 17.85
N LEU A 117 17.81 -22.48 18.54
CA LEU A 117 17.63 -21.15 17.96
C LEU A 117 18.59 -20.89 16.80
N TYR A 118 19.87 -21.21 16.98
CA TYR A 118 20.88 -21.06 15.94
C TYR A 118 20.52 -21.87 14.68
N ARG A 119 20.16 -23.14 14.85
CA ARG A 119 19.74 -24.00 13.73
C ARG A 119 18.50 -23.45 13.03
N LEU A 120 17.51 -23.00 13.80
CA LEU A 120 16.30 -22.38 13.22
C LEU A 120 16.67 -21.16 12.34
N VAL A 121 17.53 -20.26 12.84
CA VAL A 121 17.95 -19.08 12.12
C VAL A 121 18.75 -19.45 10.87
N VAL A 122 19.72 -20.34 10.98
CA VAL A 122 20.56 -20.75 9.84
C VAL A 122 19.72 -21.41 8.74
N PHE A 123 18.90 -22.39 9.08
CA PHE A 123 18.07 -23.09 8.10
C PHE A 123 17.05 -22.16 7.46
N PHE A 124 16.39 -21.32 8.25
CA PHE A 124 15.46 -20.33 7.72
C PHE A 124 16.17 -19.33 6.78
N SER A 125 17.38 -18.89 7.13
CA SER A 125 18.18 -17.99 6.27
C SER A 125 18.56 -18.67 4.95
N ILE A 126 18.97 -19.95 4.99
CA ILE A 126 19.29 -20.73 3.78
C ILE A 126 18.05 -20.86 2.89
N ALA A 127 16.91 -21.25 3.47
CA ALA A 127 15.67 -21.38 2.73
C ALA A 127 15.23 -20.04 2.08
N LEU A 128 15.41 -18.92 2.81
CA LEU A 128 15.11 -17.59 2.30
C LEU A 128 16.04 -17.17 1.14
N VAL A 129 17.34 -17.44 1.27
CA VAL A 129 18.30 -17.16 0.19
C VAL A 129 17.97 -17.98 -1.05
N VAL A 130 17.68 -19.28 -0.89
CA VAL A 130 17.30 -20.14 -2.01
C VAL A 130 15.99 -19.67 -2.66
N TYR A 131 15.02 -19.26 -1.86
CA TYR A 131 13.74 -18.71 -2.36
C TYR A 131 13.92 -17.46 -3.22
N HIS A 132 14.90 -16.58 -2.90
CA HIS A 132 15.15 -15.36 -3.64
C HIS A 132 16.18 -15.51 -4.77
N ALA A 133 17.15 -16.40 -4.62
CA ALA A 133 18.24 -16.58 -5.58
C ALA A 133 17.91 -17.59 -6.70
N PHE A 134 16.99 -18.51 -6.45
CA PHE A 134 16.57 -19.56 -7.39
C PHE A 134 15.05 -19.45 -7.67
N PHE A 135 14.49 -20.46 -8.31
CA PHE A 135 13.04 -20.51 -8.48
C PHE A 135 12.32 -20.81 -7.16
N LYS A 136 11.21 -20.16 -6.94
CA LYS A 136 10.49 -20.12 -5.66
C LYS A 136 10.05 -21.50 -5.17
N ALA A 137 9.70 -22.39 -6.09
CA ALA A 137 9.29 -23.76 -5.75
C ALA A 137 10.41 -24.54 -5.04
N LEU A 138 11.67 -24.38 -5.45
CA LEU A 138 12.81 -25.03 -4.79
C LEU A 138 12.99 -24.54 -3.36
N GLY A 139 12.91 -23.23 -3.15
CA GLY A 139 13.00 -22.63 -1.82
C GLY A 139 11.87 -23.11 -0.91
N LEU A 140 10.65 -23.24 -1.44
CA LEU A 140 9.51 -23.75 -0.69
C LEU A 140 9.67 -25.24 -0.33
N ILE A 141 10.11 -26.07 -1.26
CA ILE A 141 10.39 -27.50 -1.01
C ILE A 141 11.48 -27.66 0.06
N LEU A 142 12.58 -26.91 -0.07
CA LEU A 142 13.65 -26.91 0.92
C LEU A 142 13.15 -26.49 2.30
N PHE A 143 12.38 -25.41 2.38
CA PHE A 143 11.74 -24.98 3.62
C PHE A 143 10.83 -26.05 4.23
N CYS A 144 10.00 -26.70 3.42
CA CYS A 144 9.13 -27.78 3.89
C CYS A 144 9.92 -28.98 4.42
N VAL A 145 11.01 -29.37 3.74
CA VAL A 145 11.89 -30.45 4.19
C VAL A 145 12.60 -30.06 5.48
N GLU A 146 13.18 -28.88 5.55
CA GLU A 146 13.90 -28.39 6.74
C GLU A 146 12.95 -28.23 7.93
N PHE A 147 11.82 -27.58 7.74
CA PHE A 147 10.80 -27.45 8.77
C PHE A 147 10.27 -28.81 9.23
N GLY A 148 9.95 -29.70 8.29
CA GLY A 148 9.46 -31.05 8.59
C GLY A 148 10.46 -31.89 9.36
N TRP A 149 11.71 -31.89 8.95
CA TRP A 149 12.73 -32.75 9.53
C TRP A 149 13.32 -32.21 10.82
N PHE A 150 13.64 -30.90 10.87
CA PHE A 150 14.35 -30.29 12.00
C PHE A 150 13.45 -29.70 13.06
N ILE A 151 12.21 -29.31 12.72
CA ILE A 151 11.28 -28.67 13.65
C ILE A 151 10.07 -29.60 13.93
N ALA A 152 9.32 -29.98 12.90
CA ALA A 152 8.09 -30.71 13.11
C ALA A 152 8.34 -32.13 13.67
N ARG A 153 9.29 -32.87 13.11
CA ARG A 153 9.59 -34.24 13.57
C ARG A 153 10.01 -34.34 15.05
N PRO A 154 10.92 -33.50 15.59
CA PRO A 154 11.23 -33.49 17.02
C PRO A 154 10.00 -33.14 17.88
N ILE A 155 9.24 -32.14 17.48
CA ILE A 155 8.02 -31.73 18.21
C ILE A 155 6.99 -32.85 18.22
N VAL A 156 6.70 -33.44 17.06
CA VAL A 156 5.74 -34.56 16.94
C VAL A 156 6.18 -35.75 17.79
N ARG A 157 7.47 -36.10 17.79
CA ARG A 157 8.00 -37.18 18.65
C ARG A 157 7.81 -36.88 20.14
N GLU A 158 8.06 -35.63 20.55
CA GLU A 158 7.84 -35.24 21.96
C GLU A 158 6.34 -35.22 22.31
N VAL A 159 5.49 -34.72 21.42
CA VAL A 159 4.02 -34.75 21.59
C VAL A 159 3.50 -36.18 21.71
N ILE A 160 3.94 -37.08 20.80
CA ILE A 160 3.57 -38.52 20.87
C ILE A 160 4.08 -39.13 22.17
N GLY A 161 5.33 -38.83 22.59
CA GLY A 161 5.87 -39.30 23.86
C GLY A 161 5.07 -38.83 25.08
N CYS A 162 4.63 -37.56 25.08
CA CYS A 162 3.74 -37.01 26.09
C CYS A 162 2.34 -37.62 26.04
N TRP A 163 1.82 -37.89 24.83
CA TRP A 163 0.51 -38.51 24.64
C TRP A 163 0.47 -39.94 25.18
N HIS A 164 1.52 -40.75 24.97
CA HIS A 164 1.61 -42.10 25.54
C HIS A 164 1.66 -42.08 27.07
N ARG A 165 2.16 -41.00 27.66
CA ARG A 165 2.21 -40.79 29.12
C ARG A 165 1.02 -40.01 29.69
N ARG A 166 -0.05 -39.84 28.91
CA ARG A 166 -1.22 -39.02 29.34
C ARG A 166 -1.88 -39.51 30.65
N SER A 167 -1.78 -40.80 30.94
CA SER A 167 -2.28 -41.39 32.18
C SER A 167 -1.49 -40.94 33.45
N SER A 168 -0.24 -40.50 33.28
CA SER A 168 0.59 -39.99 34.38
C SER A 168 0.52 -38.44 34.50
N LEU A 169 -0.25 -37.76 33.64
CA LEU A 169 -0.48 -36.30 33.71
C LEU A 169 -1.27 -35.98 34.99
N ARG A 170 -0.63 -35.35 35.93
CA ARG A 170 -1.29 -34.77 37.10
C ARG A 170 -1.67 -33.32 36.83
N TRP A 171 -2.87 -32.92 37.21
CA TRP A 171 -3.32 -31.53 37.11
C TRP A 171 -2.57 -30.64 38.11
N CYS A 172 -1.26 -30.56 37.94
CA CYS A 172 -0.40 -29.68 38.77
C CYS A 172 -0.45 -28.22 38.27
N ARG A 173 0.16 -27.32 39.00
CA ARG A 173 0.20 -25.89 38.69
C ARG A 173 0.85 -25.61 37.32
N GLN A 174 1.89 -26.39 36.94
CA GLN A 174 2.58 -26.27 35.69
C GLN A 174 1.68 -26.66 34.53
N THR A 175 1.04 -27.82 34.58
CA THR A 175 0.12 -28.32 33.54
C THR A 175 -1.04 -27.37 33.28
N ARG A 176 -1.64 -26.79 34.39
CA ARG A 176 -2.71 -25.80 34.24
C ARG A 176 -2.22 -24.52 33.55
N ARG A 177 -1.01 -24.02 33.90
CA ARG A 177 -0.42 -22.85 33.27
C ARG A 177 -0.14 -23.10 31.79
N SER A 178 0.46 -24.24 31.45
CA SER A 178 0.77 -24.59 30.06
C SER A 178 -0.49 -24.82 29.22
N ALA A 179 -1.51 -25.46 29.79
CA ALA A 179 -2.81 -25.62 29.13
C ALA A 179 -3.49 -24.26 28.88
N ALA A 180 -3.47 -23.37 29.89
CA ALA A 180 -4.00 -22.00 29.74
C ALA A 180 -3.23 -21.20 28.69
N LEU A 181 -1.90 -21.24 28.71
CA LEU A 181 -1.07 -20.56 27.72
C LEU A 181 -1.30 -21.10 26.31
N GLY A 182 -1.37 -22.43 26.16
CA GLY A 182 -1.69 -23.09 24.90
C GLY A 182 -3.08 -22.73 24.38
N ALA A 183 -4.09 -22.71 25.25
CA ALA A 183 -5.45 -22.29 24.91
C ALA A 183 -5.50 -20.81 24.49
N ILE A 184 -4.78 -19.93 25.18
CA ILE A 184 -4.68 -18.52 24.82
C ILE A 184 -4.00 -18.36 23.45
N LEU A 185 -2.87 -19.03 23.22
CA LEU A 185 -2.17 -18.97 21.95
C LEU A 185 -3.01 -19.52 20.80
N PHE A 186 -3.69 -20.65 21.04
CA PHE A 186 -4.61 -21.24 20.07
C PHE A 186 -5.77 -20.29 19.77
N ALA A 187 -6.37 -19.71 20.79
CA ALA A 187 -7.44 -18.73 20.65
C ALA A 187 -6.93 -17.50 19.87
N LEU A 188 -5.73 -17.01 20.14
CA LEU A 188 -5.12 -15.90 19.45
C LEU A 188 -4.92 -16.16 17.95
N VAL A 189 -4.60 -17.38 17.57
CA VAL A 189 -4.37 -17.76 16.17
C VAL A 189 -5.68 -18.07 15.42
N VAL A 190 -6.65 -18.67 16.10
CA VAL A 190 -7.89 -19.19 15.47
C VAL A 190 -9.04 -18.18 15.55
N LEU A 191 -9.13 -17.41 16.65
CA LEU A 191 -10.21 -16.45 16.78
C LEU A 191 -10.12 -15.33 15.73
N PRO A 192 -11.25 -14.97 15.11
CA PRO A 192 -11.28 -13.90 14.14
C PRO A 192 -11.21 -12.54 14.87
N TRP A 193 -10.11 -11.85 14.70
CA TRP A 193 -9.89 -10.53 15.27
C TRP A 193 -10.60 -9.44 14.45
N HIS A 194 -10.95 -8.32 15.11
CA HIS A 194 -11.37 -7.12 14.40
C HIS A 194 -10.19 -6.62 13.56
N GLY A 195 -10.23 -6.85 12.28
CA GLY A 195 -9.25 -6.32 11.35
C GLY A 195 -9.76 -5.02 10.76
N GLY A 196 -9.28 -3.86 11.21
CA GLY A 196 -9.36 -2.66 10.40
C GLY A 196 -8.40 -2.79 9.22
N VAL A 197 -8.82 -2.39 8.03
CA VAL A 197 -7.96 -2.22 6.86
C VAL A 197 -7.48 -0.78 6.84
N GLY A 198 -6.17 -0.58 6.97
CA GLY A 198 -5.56 0.74 6.78
C GLY A 198 -5.34 1.00 5.29
N ALA A 199 -5.88 2.10 4.77
CA ALA A 199 -5.79 2.45 3.37
C ALA A 199 -5.44 3.94 3.22
N PRO A 200 -4.55 4.29 2.28
CA PRO A 200 -4.39 5.68 1.89
C PRO A 200 -5.68 6.19 1.27
N ALA A 201 -6.06 7.41 1.64
CA ALA A 201 -7.32 7.99 1.21
C ALA A 201 -7.18 9.49 0.98
N VAL A 202 -8.02 9.99 0.09
CA VAL A 202 -8.23 11.41 -0.17
C VAL A 202 -9.68 11.74 0.11
N LEU A 203 -9.91 12.75 0.95
CA LEU A 203 -11.23 13.30 1.20
C LEU A 203 -11.27 14.75 0.74
N GLY A 204 -12.38 15.11 0.11
CA GLY A 204 -12.66 16.47 -0.34
C GLY A 204 -14.11 16.84 -0.15
N PRO A 205 -14.52 18.03 -0.58
CA PRO A 205 -15.90 18.49 -0.45
C PRO A 205 -16.86 17.58 -1.24
N GLN A 206 -18.06 17.36 -0.71
CA GLN A 206 -19.07 16.52 -1.36
C GLN A 206 -19.53 17.11 -2.69
N ARG A 207 -19.63 18.45 -2.76
CA ARG A 207 -19.95 19.21 -3.96
C ARG A 207 -18.84 20.22 -4.19
N ALA A 208 -18.18 20.12 -5.31
CA ALA A 208 -17.27 21.12 -5.85
C ALA A 208 -17.48 21.16 -7.36
N GLN A 209 -17.50 22.37 -7.92
CA GLN A 209 -17.59 22.55 -9.36
C GLN A 209 -16.66 23.66 -9.79
N GLY A 210 -15.73 23.30 -10.67
CA GLY A 210 -14.85 24.25 -11.35
C GLY A 210 -15.60 25.02 -12.43
N LEU A 211 -15.40 26.33 -12.47
CA LEU A 211 -15.91 27.23 -13.48
C LEU A 211 -14.76 27.68 -14.36
N TYR A 212 -14.93 27.51 -15.65
CA TYR A 212 -13.94 27.77 -16.67
C TYR A 212 -14.41 28.86 -17.63
N ALA A 213 -13.50 29.57 -18.26
CA ALA A 213 -13.81 30.51 -19.34
C ALA A 213 -14.40 29.74 -20.56
N PRO A 214 -15.67 29.97 -20.94
CA PRO A 214 -16.31 29.21 -22.02
C PRO A 214 -15.73 29.57 -23.38
N GLU A 215 -15.27 30.81 -23.56
CA GLU A 215 -14.61 31.34 -24.75
C GLU A 215 -13.47 32.29 -24.34
N ALA A 216 -12.57 32.56 -25.28
CA ALA A 216 -11.52 33.54 -25.08
C ALA A 216 -12.14 34.95 -24.87
N ALA A 217 -11.85 35.54 -23.70
CA ALA A 217 -12.52 36.75 -23.25
C ALA A 217 -11.67 37.56 -22.26
N TYR A 218 -12.07 38.79 -22.02
CA TYR A 218 -11.52 39.64 -20.96
C TYR A 218 -12.44 39.64 -19.75
N ALA A 219 -11.89 39.67 -18.55
CA ALA A 219 -12.66 39.92 -17.35
C ALA A 219 -13.25 41.35 -17.37
N SER A 220 -14.56 41.49 -17.30
CA SER A 220 -15.21 42.81 -17.32
C SER A 220 -14.95 43.53 -16.00
N GLY A 221 -14.63 44.82 -16.08
CA GLY A 221 -14.54 45.66 -14.90
C GLY A 221 -15.88 46.26 -14.42
N GLU A 222 -16.95 46.05 -15.19
CA GLU A 222 -18.29 46.63 -14.90
C GLU A 222 -19.09 45.84 -13.85
N ALA A 223 -18.75 44.56 -13.64
CA ALA A 223 -19.43 43.71 -12.65
C ALA A 223 -18.48 43.28 -11.54
N PRO A 224 -19.00 43.06 -10.33
CA PRO A 224 -18.17 42.56 -9.23
C PRO A 224 -17.60 41.20 -9.60
N ILE A 225 -16.30 41.00 -9.36
CA ILE A 225 -15.62 39.71 -9.46
C ILE A 225 -15.62 39.07 -8.09
N ALA A 226 -16.07 37.84 -8.00
CA ALA A 226 -16.11 37.11 -6.74
C ALA A 226 -14.70 36.93 -6.15
N ARG A 227 -14.61 37.04 -4.82
CA ARG A 227 -13.35 36.94 -4.07
C ARG A 227 -13.23 35.57 -3.44
N ASP A 228 -11.98 35.17 -3.20
CA ASP A 228 -11.71 33.96 -2.44
C ASP A 228 -12.38 34.01 -1.04
N GLY A 229 -13.01 32.89 -0.64
CA GLY A 229 -13.76 32.78 0.61
C GLY A 229 -15.15 33.46 0.61
N GLN A 230 -15.60 34.06 -0.52
CA GLN A 230 -16.92 34.68 -0.60
C GLN A 230 -18.02 33.60 -0.58
N ARG A 231 -19.05 33.81 0.29
CA ARG A 231 -20.27 33.00 0.25
C ARG A 231 -21.17 33.48 -0.86
N VAL A 232 -21.68 32.53 -1.65
CA VAL A 232 -22.51 32.83 -2.81
C VAL A 232 -23.76 31.94 -2.83
N HIS A 233 -24.82 32.47 -3.40
CA HIS A 233 -26.09 31.75 -3.59
C HIS A 233 -26.22 31.25 -5.02
N VAL A 234 -27.02 30.21 -5.21
CA VAL A 234 -27.32 29.66 -6.54
C VAL A 234 -27.79 30.75 -7.50
N GLY A 235 -27.17 30.82 -8.68
CA GLY A 235 -27.46 31.83 -9.72
C GLY A 235 -26.82 33.20 -9.52
N GLU A 236 -26.13 33.45 -8.40
CA GLU A 236 -25.37 34.68 -8.17
C GLU A 236 -24.25 34.83 -9.20
N VAL A 237 -24.06 36.06 -9.69
CA VAL A 237 -23.02 36.36 -10.69
C VAL A 237 -21.67 36.44 -10.02
N LEU A 238 -20.75 35.60 -10.48
CA LEU A 238 -19.37 35.52 -9.97
C LEU A 238 -18.40 36.40 -10.75
N ALA A 239 -18.58 36.45 -12.07
CA ALA A 239 -17.84 37.30 -12.97
C ALA A 239 -18.59 37.47 -14.30
N VAL A 240 -18.38 38.57 -14.94
CA VAL A 240 -18.84 38.81 -16.32
C VAL A 240 -17.61 38.90 -17.22
N LEU A 241 -17.60 38.07 -18.26
CA LEU A 241 -16.56 38.09 -19.26
C LEU A 241 -17.04 38.83 -20.50
N THR A 242 -16.14 39.48 -21.20
CA THR A 242 -16.44 40.20 -22.46
C THR A 242 -15.56 39.65 -23.56
N SER A 243 -16.17 39.13 -24.63
CA SER A 243 -15.49 38.70 -25.85
C SER A 243 -15.84 39.65 -26.98
N PRO A 244 -14.94 40.54 -27.42
CA PRO A 244 -15.18 41.46 -28.53
C PRO A 244 -15.54 40.72 -29.81
N ASP A 245 -14.84 39.64 -30.10
CA ASP A 245 -15.07 38.83 -31.30
C ASP A 245 -16.50 38.26 -31.31
N LEU A 246 -16.92 37.64 -30.22
CA LEU A 246 -18.26 37.07 -30.09
C LEU A 246 -19.35 38.15 -30.17
N THR A 247 -19.08 39.33 -29.57
CA THR A 247 -19.97 40.48 -29.64
C THR A 247 -20.12 40.99 -31.05
N HIS A 248 -19.02 41.12 -31.81
CA HIS A 248 -19.04 41.51 -33.19
C HIS A 248 -19.79 40.50 -34.08
N ARG A 249 -19.56 39.20 -33.89
CA ARG A 249 -20.28 38.14 -34.62
C ARG A 249 -21.78 38.20 -34.36
N LEU A 250 -22.16 38.41 -33.12
CA LEU A 250 -23.57 38.55 -32.76
C LEU A 250 -24.18 39.79 -33.40
N GLN A 251 -23.50 40.94 -33.43
CA GLN A 251 -23.98 42.15 -34.07
C GLN A 251 -24.13 41.96 -35.58
N ALA A 252 -23.17 41.33 -36.23
CA ALA A 252 -23.22 41.02 -37.67
C ALA A 252 -24.40 40.06 -37.98
N ALA A 253 -24.56 39.00 -37.19
CA ALA A 253 -25.69 38.08 -37.38
C ALA A 253 -27.05 38.73 -37.14
N ARG A 254 -27.17 39.65 -36.17
CA ARG A 254 -28.39 40.44 -35.98
C ARG A 254 -28.66 41.37 -37.13
N ALA A 255 -27.66 42.01 -37.73
CA ALA A 255 -27.83 42.83 -38.92
C ALA A 255 -28.31 42.01 -40.14
N ASP A 256 -27.73 40.84 -40.36
CA ASP A 256 -28.16 39.90 -41.39
C ASP A 256 -29.59 39.41 -41.17
N GLU A 257 -29.93 39.05 -39.97
CA GLU A 257 -31.31 38.63 -39.61
C GLU A 257 -32.31 39.74 -39.84
N ALA A 258 -31.98 40.97 -39.45
CA ALA A 258 -32.81 42.13 -39.67
C ALA A 258 -33.01 42.46 -41.17
N LEU A 259 -31.95 42.32 -41.97
CA LEU A 259 -32.06 42.51 -43.44
C LEU A 259 -32.94 41.44 -44.06
N LEU A 260 -32.75 40.16 -43.74
CA LEU A 260 -33.58 39.06 -44.27
C LEU A 260 -35.05 39.17 -43.82
N ARG A 261 -35.28 39.58 -42.56
CA ARG A 261 -36.59 39.86 -42.08
C ARG A 261 -37.27 40.96 -42.89
N TRP A 262 -36.60 42.08 -43.13
CA TRP A 262 -37.12 43.16 -43.95
C TRP A 262 -37.46 42.67 -45.37
N GLN A 263 -36.57 41.88 -46.00
CA GLN A 263 -36.82 41.29 -47.33
C GLN A 263 -38.06 40.39 -47.33
N VAL A 264 -38.26 39.57 -46.29
CA VAL A 264 -39.43 38.72 -46.17
C VAL A 264 -40.70 39.55 -46.00
N GLU A 265 -40.63 40.63 -45.24
CA GLU A 265 -41.78 41.56 -45.02
C GLU A 265 -42.16 42.30 -46.32
N GLN A 266 -41.17 42.62 -47.17
CA GLN A 266 -41.41 43.29 -48.46
C GLN A 266 -41.84 42.35 -49.59
N GLN A 267 -41.90 41.04 -49.40
CA GLN A 267 -42.28 40.03 -50.42
C GLN A 267 -43.62 40.34 -51.07
N SER A 268 -44.58 40.89 -50.36
CA SER A 268 -45.94 41.19 -50.86
C SER A 268 -45.95 42.35 -51.86
N PHE A 269 -44.90 43.16 -51.94
CA PHE A 269 -44.79 44.36 -52.76
C PHE A 269 -43.81 44.23 -53.91
N ASP A 270 -43.01 43.16 -54.00
CA ASP A 270 -42.03 42.93 -55.04
C ASP A 270 -42.14 41.52 -55.62
N THR A 271 -42.46 41.41 -56.94
CA THR A 271 -42.66 40.15 -57.66
C THR A 271 -41.38 39.28 -57.64
N ARG A 272 -40.16 39.87 -57.69
CA ARG A 272 -38.88 39.13 -57.60
C ARG A 272 -38.63 38.48 -56.27
N LEU A 273 -39.00 39.17 -55.15
CA LEU A 273 -38.92 38.62 -53.83
C LEU A 273 -39.97 37.54 -53.58
N LEU A 274 -41.13 37.62 -54.28
CA LEU A 274 -42.20 36.64 -54.21
C LEU A 274 -41.76 35.29 -54.82
N GLU A 275 -41.07 35.28 -55.99
CA GLU A 275 -40.53 34.09 -56.62
C GLU A 275 -39.49 33.39 -55.73
N GLN A 276 -38.74 34.10 -54.93
CA GLN A 276 -37.71 33.62 -54.03
C GLN A 276 -38.20 33.36 -52.61
N GLY A 277 -39.49 33.47 -52.37
CA GLY A 277 -40.08 33.53 -51.02
C GLY A 277 -39.76 32.36 -50.13
N VAL A 278 -39.79 31.14 -50.65
CA VAL A 278 -39.47 29.93 -49.86
C VAL A 278 -37.97 29.89 -49.48
N ALA A 279 -37.09 30.26 -50.39
CA ALA A 279 -35.65 30.31 -50.16
C ALA A 279 -35.31 31.43 -49.16
N LEU A 280 -35.95 32.57 -49.26
CA LEU A 280 -35.74 33.72 -48.41
C LEU A 280 -36.21 33.43 -46.96
N ARG A 281 -37.32 32.77 -46.76
CA ARG A 281 -37.79 32.34 -45.44
C ARG A 281 -36.82 31.35 -44.79
N ARG A 282 -36.35 30.35 -45.54
CA ARG A 282 -35.34 29.41 -45.05
C ARG A 282 -34.06 30.11 -44.61
N ARG A 283 -33.59 31.12 -45.38
CA ARG A 283 -32.40 31.92 -45.01
C ARG A 283 -32.65 32.72 -43.72
N TRP A 284 -33.82 33.32 -43.60
CA TRP A 284 -34.21 34.05 -42.39
C TRP A 284 -34.30 33.13 -41.17
N ASP A 285 -34.89 31.95 -41.29
CA ASP A 285 -34.96 30.96 -40.20
C ASP A 285 -33.54 30.53 -39.79
N ALA A 286 -32.64 30.25 -40.74
CA ALA A 286 -31.22 29.94 -40.45
C ALA A 286 -30.51 31.11 -39.78
N ALA A 287 -30.74 32.35 -40.19
CA ALA A 287 -30.18 33.54 -39.56
C ALA A 287 -30.66 33.70 -38.08
N ARG A 288 -31.95 33.44 -37.83
CA ARG A 288 -32.52 33.45 -36.50
C ARG A 288 -31.87 32.40 -35.60
N GLU A 289 -31.67 31.20 -36.10
CA GLU A 289 -30.95 30.13 -35.36
C GLU A 289 -29.51 30.56 -35.04
N THR A 290 -28.84 31.20 -35.98
CA THR A 290 -27.47 31.73 -35.80
C THR A 290 -27.46 32.79 -34.69
N VAL A 291 -28.39 33.74 -34.71
CA VAL A 291 -28.52 34.79 -33.68
C VAL A 291 -28.82 34.15 -32.34
N ALA A 292 -29.73 33.15 -32.26
CA ALA A 292 -30.04 32.44 -31.07
C ALA A 292 -28.83 31.70 -30.49
N GLY A 293 -28.06 31.00 -31.31
CA GLY A 293 -26.82 30.31 -30.94
C GLY A 293 -25.77 31.25 -30.38
N LEU A 294 -25.47 32.35 -31.09
CA LEU A 294 -24.50 33.36 -30.67
C LEU A 294 -24.96 34.09 -29.37
N SER A 295 -26.25 34.38 -29.24
CA SER A 295 -26.80 35.02 -28.04
C SER A 295 -26.69 34.10 -26.82
N ALA A 296 -26.89 32.78 -26.98
CA ALA A 296 -26.66 31.79 -25.94
C ALA A 296 -25.18 31.71 -25.52
N GLN A 297 -24.25 31.78 -26.47
CA GLN A 297 -22.82 31.82 -26.18
C GLN A 297 -22.45 33.07 -25.41
N VAL A 298 -22.97 34.24 -25.80
CA VAL A 298 -22.75 35.49 -25.04
C VAL A 298 -23.33 35.39 -23.64
N ALA A 299 -24.46 34.76 -23.46
CA ALA A 299 -25.07 34.57 -22.14
C ALA A 299 -24.21 33.69 -21.23
N GLN A 300 -23.47 32.74 -21.79
CA GLN A 300 -22.52 31.88 -21.04
C GLN A 300 -21.29 32.64 -20.52
N LEU A 301 -20.98 33.80 -21.06
CA LEU A 301 -19.88 34.66 -20.56
C LEU A 301 -20.20 35.26 -19.18
N THR A 302 -21.46 35.20 -18.74
CA THR A 302 -21.85 35.55 -17.36
C THR A 302 -21.72 34.30 -16.50
N LEU A 303 -20.64 34.21 -15.75
CA LEU A 303 -20.41 33.08 -14.85
C LEU A 303 -21.28 33.19 -13.61
N ARG A 304 -22.05 32.16 -13.32
CA ARG A 304 -22.96 32.12 -12.17
C ARG A 304 -22.66 30.94 -11.28
N ALA A 305 -22.91 31.09 -9.99
CA ALA A 305 -22.80 30.02 -9.01
C ALA A 305 -23.82 28.90 -9.33
N PRO A 306 -23.38 27.65 -9.49
CA PRO A 306 -24.28 26.54 -9.81
C PRO A 306 -25.11 26.06 -8.60
N PHE A 307 -24.67 26.35 -7.39
CA PHE A 307 -25.31 26.04 -6.12
C PHE A 307 -24.79 26.98 -5.02
N ASP A 308 -25.46 26.96 -3.86
CA ASP A 308 -25.01 27.70 -2.68
C ASP A 308 -23.69 27.15 -2.16
N GLY A 309 -22.70 28.03 -1.95
CA GLY A 309 -21.39 27.60 -1.55
C GLY A 309 -20.42 28.72 -1.21
N VAL A 310 -19.14 28.37 -1.17
CA VAL A 310 -18.03 29.29 -0.98
C VAL A 310 -17.17 29.26 -2.24
N VAL A 311 -16.84 30.44 -2.76
CA VAL A 311 -15.94 30.58 -3.90
C VAL A 311 -14.50 30.36 -3.44
N GLN A 312 -13.74 29.62 -4.24
CA GLN A 312 -12.31 29.49 -4.12
C GLN A 312 -11.66 29.86 -5.43
N THR A 313 -10.55 30.57 -5.35
CA THR A 313 -9.74 30.93 -6.51
C THR A 313 -8.27 30.89 -6.13
N ASP A 314 -7.46 30.35 -7.02
CA ASP A 314 -6.02 30.30 -6.81
C ASP A 314 -5.38 31.68 -7.05
N ASP A 315 -5.91 32.43 -8.03
CA ASP A 315 -5.45 33.76 -8.38
C ASP A 315 -6.61 34.78 -8.39
N ALA A 316 -6.37 35.95 -7.83
CA ALA A 316 -7.34 37.04 -7.87
C ALA A 316 -7.51 37.54 -9.30
N LEU A 317 -8.67 37.24 -9.90
CA LEU A 317 -9.01 37.71 -11.24
C LEU A 317 -9.11 39.24 -11.26
N ALA A 318 -8.20 39.90 -11.97
CA ALA A 318 -8.21 41.35 -12.11
C ALA A 318 -9.07 41.80 -13.32
N PRO A 319 -9.79 42.94 -13.23
CA PRO A 319 -10.47 43.53 -14.37
C PRO A 319 -9.50 43.77 -15.55
N GLY A 320 -9.94 43.42 -16.76
CA GLY A 320 -9.13 43.56 -17.99
C GLY A 320 -8.15 42.40 -18.24
N THR A 321 -8.08 41.42 -17.37
CA THR A 321 -7.25 40.22 -17.62
C THR A 321 -7.77 39.44 -18.81
N TRP A 322 -6.87 39.07 -19.72
CA TRP A 322 -7.16 38.18 -20.83
C TRP A 322 -7.18 36.73 -20.39
N LEU A 323 -8.21 35.99 -20.77
CA LEU A 323 -8.47 34.61 -20.42
C LEU A 323 -8.62 33.79 -21.69
N PRO A 324 -7.77 32.78 -21.93
CA PRO A 324 -7.99 31.83 -23.02
C PRO A 324 -9.21 30.94 -22.73
N ARG A 325 -9.74 30.34 -23.77
CA ARG A 325 -10.83 29.36 -23.62
C ARG A 325 -10.38 28.18 -22.77
N GLY A 326 -11.19 27.79 -21.79
CA GLY A 326 -10.92 26.65 -20.90
C GLY A 326 -10.04 26.99 -19.71
N GLU A 327 -9.70 28.28 -19.50
CA GLU A 327 -8.99 28.72 -18.30
C GLU A 327 -9.85 28.50 -17.06
N HIS A 328 -9.26 27.91 -16.01
CA HIS A 328 -9.91 27.73 -14.71
C HIS A 328 -9.95 29.07 -13.98
N LEU A 329 -11.12 29.43 -13.44
CA LEU A 329 -11.33 30.72 -12.80
C LEU A 329 -11.73 30.62 -11.35
N PHE A 330 -12.72 29.77 -11.05
CA PHE A 330 -13.29 29.61 -9.73
C PHE A 330 -13.66 28.17 -9.47
N ASP A 331 -13.52 27.76 -8.22
CA ASP A 331 -14.19 26.57 -7.67
C ASP A 331 -15.30 27.04 -6.75
N VAL A 332 -16.51 26.53 -6.94
CA VAL A 332 -17.59 26.72 -5.98
C VAL A 332 -17.72 25.44 -5.17
N VAL A 333 -17.50 25.57 -3.87
CA VAL A 333 -17.54 24.46 -2.91
C VAL A 333 -18.80 24.54 -2.07
N GLY A 334 -19.59 23.48 -2.06
CA GLY A 334 -20.82 23.39 -1.28
C GLY A 334 -20.55 23.43 0.23
N PRO A 335 -21.49 23.95 1.03
CA PRO A 335 -21.28 24.23 2.45
C PRO A 335 -21.22 23.00 3.35
N LEU A 336 -21.67 21.85 2.88
CA LEU A 336 -21.83 20.66 3.71
C LEU A 336 -21.37 19.38 3.01
N GLY A 337 -20.79 18.50 3.82
CA GLY A 337 -20.46 17.13 3.44
C GLY A 337 -19.06 16.95 2.87
N VAL A 338 -18.50 15.83 3.25
CA VAL A 338 -17.19 15.36 2.78
C VAL A 338 -17.40 14.00 2.11
N LYS A 339 -16.77 13.81 0.96
CA LYS A 339 -16.66 12.51 0.27
C LYS A 339 -15.22 12.28 -0.11
N GLY A 340 -14.91 11.05 -0.44
CA GLY A 340 -13.58 10.73 -0.96
C GLY A 340 -13.41 9.28 -1.28
N ASP A 341 -12.20 8.94 -1.63
CA ASP A 341 -11.81 7.63 -2.07
C ASP A 341 -10.64 7.11 -1.24
N ALA A 342 -10.76 5.85 -0.80
CA ALA A 342 -9.65 5.10 -0.23
C ALA A 342 -9.21 4.01 -1.21
N PHE A 343 -7.93 3.69 -1.18
CA PHE A 343 -7.33 2.76 -2.13
C PHE A 343 -6.80 1.54 -1.39
N VAL A 344 -7.32 0.36 -1.73
CA VAL A 344 -7.02 -0.91 -1.04
C VAL A 344 -6.57 -1.97 -2.03
N GLY A 345 -5.77 -2.93 -1.54
CA GLY A 345 -5.41 -4.10 -2.34
C GLY A 345 -6.56 -5.09 -2.47
N GLU A 346 -6.42 -6.05 -3.38
CA GLU A 346 -7.44 -7.06 -3.73
C GLU A 346 -7.95 -7.86 -2.53
N ASP A 347 -7.02 -8.36 -1.69
CA ASP A 347 -7.37 -9.17 -0.51
C ASP A 347 -8.21 -8.41 0.50
N ASP A 348 -7.96 -7.11 0.64
CA ASP A 348 -8.68 -6.25 1.58
C ASP A 348 -9.99 -5.74 1.00
N ALA A 349 -10.05 -5.46 -0.32
CA ALA A 349 -11.29 -5.06 -1.01
C ALA A 349 -12.39 -6.11 -0.87
N ALA A 350 -12.03 -7.40 -0.96
CA ALA A 350 -12.96 -8.52 -0.79
C ALA A 350 -13.59 -8.63 0.62
N ARG A 351 -13.04 -7.90 1.60
CA ARG A 351 -13.48 -7.92 3.01
C ARG A 351 -14.32 -6.73 3.41
N ILE A 352 -14.34 -5.71 2.58
CA ILE A 352 -15.02 -4.44 2.84
C ILE A 352 -16.40 -4.48 2.17
N ALA A 353 -17.41 -4.06 2.91
CA ALA A 353 -18.78 -3.99 2.43
C ALA A 353 -19.33 -2.54 2.51
N PRO A 354 -20.26 -2.17 1.62
CA PRO A 354 -21.00 -0.92 1.76
C PRO A 354 -21.68 -0.84 3.15
N GLY A 355 -21.57 0.31 3.81
CA GLY A 355 -22.07 0.54 5.16
C GLY A 355 -21.04 0.37 6.26
N ASP A 356 -19.89 -0.21 5.98
CA ASP A 356 -18.80 -0.37 6.95
C ASP A 356 -18.31 0.99 7.49
N ARG A 357 -17.91 0.99 8.76
CA ARG A 357 -17.40 2.21 9.42
C ARG A 357 -16.01 2.53 8.93
N VAL A 358 -15.76 3.80 8.69
CA VAL A 358 -14.45 4.33 8.31
C VAL A 358 -14.05 5.40 9.31
N ILE A 359 -12.84 5.32 9.79
CA ILE A 359 -12.19 6.37 10.58
C ILE A 359 -11.10 6.94 9.68
N PHE A 360 -11.28 8.17 9.24
CA PHE A 360 -10.28 8.89 8.46
C PHE A 360 -9.47 9.81 9.37
N VAL A 361 -8.15 9.72 9.27
CA VAL A 361 -7.20 10.57 9.96
C VAL A 361 -6.43 11.35 8.90
N ALA A 362 -6.60 12.65 8.88
CA ALA A 362 -5.89 13.54 7.96
C ALA A 362 -4.38 13.56 8.26
N SER A 363 -3.57 13.79 7.24
CA SER A 363 -2.13 14.02 7.41
C SER A 363 -1.82 15.34 8.14
N LEU A 364 -2.81 16.22 8.24
CA LEU A 364 -2.73 17.47 9.01
C LEU A 364 -3.25 17.21 10.43
N PRO A 365 -2.42 17.35 11.48
CA PRO A 365 -2.79 17.01 12.85
C PRO A 365 -3.95 17.84 13.43
N GLU A 366 -4.18 19.02 12.89
CA GLU A 366 -5.20 19.98 13.34
C GLU A 366 -6.63 19.53 13.01
N LEU A 367 -6.76 18.67 12.00
CA LEU A 367 -8.04 18.10 11.59
C LEU A 367 -8.22 16.79 12.35
N GLY A 368 -9.10 16.77 13.32
CA GLY A 368 -9.43 15.56 14.10
C GLY A 368 -9.84 14.37 13.23
N ALA A 369 -10.02 13.20 13.83
CA ALA A 369 -10.49 12.01 13.14
C ALA A 369 -11.95 12.17 12.69
N LEU A 370 -12.22 11.87 11.42
CA LEU A 370 -13.58 11.85 10.85
C LEU A 370 -14.14 10.43 10.85
N HIS A 371 -15.38 10.32 11.29
CA HIS A 371 -16.14 9.07 11.25
C HIS A 371 -17.03 9.05 10.02
N CYS A 372 -16.70 8.23 9.06
CA CYS A 372 -17.40 8.11 7.79
C CYS A 372 -17.97 6.69 7.58
N ARG A 373 -18.60 6.48 6.42
CA ARG A 373 -19.05 5.14 5.98
C ARG A 373 -18.63 4.86 4.55
N VAL A 374 -18.42 3.58 4.28
CA VAL A 374 -18.25 3.08 2.91
C VAL A 374 -19.60 3.17 2.19
N THR A 375 -19.62 3.82 1.05
CA THR A 375 -20.82 3.89 0.19
C THR A 375 -20.78 2.87 -0.93
N ALA A 376 -19.61 2.64 -1.51
CA ALA A 376 -19.42 1.65 -2.56
C ALA A 376 -17.98 1.15 -2.56
N VAL A 377 -17.80 -0.07 -3.05
CA VAL A 377 -16.49 -0.68 -3.34
C VAL A 377 -16.50 -1.02 -4.82
N ASP A 378 -15.54 -0.49 -5.57
CA ASP A 378 -15.43 -0.78 -7.01
C ASP A 378 -14.99 -2.24 -7.20
N ARG A 379 -15.62 -2.94 -8.14
CA ARG A 379 -15.36 -4.36 -8.41
C ARG A 379 -14.24 -4.58 -9.43
N VAL A 380 -13.79 -3.51 -10.05
CA VAL A 380 -12.75 -3.53 -11.07
C VAL A 380 -11.53 -2.80 -10.51
N ASN A 381 -10.35 -3.34 -10.78
CA ASN A 381 -9.11 -2.68 -10.38
C ASN A 381 -8.97 -1.32 -11.08
N LEU A 382 -8.30 -0.41 -10.42
CA LEU A 382 -8.07 0.94 -10.91
C LEU A 382 -7.11 0.90 -12.11
N ALA A 383 -7.55 1.38 -13.26
CA ALA A 383 -6.71 1.47 -14.46
C ALA A 383 -5.68 2.60 -14.36
N ALA A 384 -6.06 3.73 -13.78
CA ALA A 384 -5.20 4.87 -13.52
C ALA A 384 -5.62 5.57 -12.23
N LEU A 385 -4.64 6.09 -11.48
CA LEU A 385 -4.87 6.83 -10.24
C LEU A 385 -5.20 8.28 -10.59
N ASP A 386 -6.37 8.73 -10.18
CA ASP A 386 -6.86 10.11 -10.35
C ASP A 386 -6.56 11.03 -9.16
N ALA A 387 -5.86 10.53 -8.14
CA ALA A 387 -5.39 11.28 -6.98
C ALA A 387 -3.85 11.39 -6.98
N PRO A 388 -3.25 12.37 -7.67
CA PRO A 388 -1.79 12.50 -7.79
C PRO A 388 -1.08 12.63 -6.44
N SER A 389 -1.73 13.24 -5.46
CA SER A 389 -1.22 13.43 -4.09
C SER A 389 -0.92 12.12 -3.35
N LEU A 390 -1.53 11.01 -3.75
CA LEU A 390 -1.28 9.67 -3.18
C LEU A 390 -0.20 8.89 -3.94
N ALA A 391 0.24 9.35 -5.10
CA ALA A 391 1.17 8.65 -5.96
C ALA A 391 2.61 8.70 -5.44
N SER A 392 3.32 7.57 -5.47
CA SER A 392 4.71 7.48 -5.00
C SER A 392 5.67 8.37 -5.78
N VAL A 393 5.39 8.67 -7.04
CA VAL A 393 6.19 9.60 -7.88
C VAL A 393 6.12 11.04 -7.36
N TYR A 394 5.13 11.39 -6.56
CA TYR A 394 4.96 12.68 -5.89
C TYR A 394 5.10 12.58 -4.37
N GLY A 395 5.68 11.49 -3.84
CA GLY A 395 5.91 11.28 -2.41
C GLY A 395 4.74 10.66 -1.66
N GLY A 396 3.70 10.22 -2.36
CA GLY A 396 2.54 9.53 -1.76
C GLY A 396 2.80 8.05 -1.44
N PRO A 397 1.90 7.41 -0.69
CA PRO A 397 2.07 6.03 -0.21
C PRO A 397 1.72 4.95 -1.26
N LEU A 398 1.08 5.30 -2.38
CA LEU A 398 0.68 4.33 -3.41
C LEU A 398 1.79 4.14 -4.44
N PRO A 399 2.33 2.93 -4.61
CA PRO A 399 3.31 2.64 -5.64
C PRO A 399 2.66 2.68 -7.03
N VAL A 400 3.07 3.66 -7.84
CA VAL A 400 2.58 3.87 -9.21
C VAL A 400 3.72 4.06 -10.18
N GLN A 401 3.44 3.81 -11.45
CA GLN A 401 4.33 4.11 -12.57
C GLN A 401 3.64 5.10 -13.51
N ALA A 402 4.34 6.16 -13.89
CA ALA A 402 3.87 7.08 -14.93
C ALA A 402 4.01 6.42 -16.30
N GLN A 403 2.94 6.35 -17.04
CA GLN A 403 2.95 5.78 -18.40
C GLN A 403 3.56 6.77 -19.39
N PRO A 404 4.58 6.39 -20.15
CA PRO A 404 5.16 7.26 -21.16
C PRO A 404 4.12 7.71 -22.19
N GLY A 405 4.04 9.02 -22.43
CA GLY A 405 3.16 9.62 -23.44
C GLY A 405 1.78 10.06 -22.96
N THR A 406 1.19 9.40 -21.97
CA THR A 406 -0.14 9.78 -21.45
C THR A 406 -0.08 10.45 -20.08
N HIS A 407 1.06 10.41 -19.40
CA HIS A 407 1.26 10.85 -18.02
C HIS A 407 0.30 10.22 -16.99
N GLN A 408 -0.40 9.16 -17.37
CA GLN A 408 -1.30 8.45 -16.49
C GLN A 408 -0.51 7.70 -15.43
N LEU A 409 -1.00 7.78 -14.19
CA LEU A 409 -0.40 7.12 -13.03
C LEU A 409 -1.03 5.74 -12.86
N VAL A 410 -0.32 4.69 -13.27
CA VAL A 410 -0.82 3.32 -13.22
C VAL A 410 -0.30 2.65 -11.95
N PRO A 411 -1.18 2.11 -11.07
CA PRO A 411 -0.75 1.36 -9.90
C PRO A 411 0.07 0.12 -10.27
N LEU A 412 1.15 -0.14 -9.52
CA LEU A 412 2.00 -1.33 -9.74
C LEU A 412 1.36 -2.63 -9.26
N ALA A 413 0.37 -2.54 -8.38
CA ALA A 413 -0.40 -3.68 -7.87
C ALA A 413 -1.89 -3.46 -8.10
N ALA A 414 -2.66 -4.55 -8.13
CA ALA A 414 -4.12 -4.48 -8.23
C ALA A 414 -4.68 -3.66 -7.05
N THR A 415 -5.21 -2.49 -7.37
CA THR A 415 -5.72 -1.53 -6.41
C THR A 415 -7.19 -1.25 -6.70
N TYR A 416 -8.00 -1.26 -5.65
CA TYR A 416 -9.45 -1.06 -5.73
C TYR A 416 -9.84 0.22 -5.01
N ARG A 417 -10.80 0.94 -5.58
CA ARG A 417 -11.34 2.17 -4.99
C ARG A 417 -12.49 1.83 -4.04
N VAL A 418 -12.41 2.36 -2.84
CA VAL A 418 -13.46 2.34 -1.83
C VAL A 418 -13.98 3.75 -1.66
N ARG A 419 -15.22 3.99 -2.05
CA ARG A 419 -15.86 5.31 -1.93
C ARG A 419 -16.35 5.53 -0.51
N ILE A 420 -15.98 6.67 0.04
CA ILE A 420 -16.27 7.08 1.40
C ILE A 420 -17.16 8.32 1.35
N ALA A 421 -18.23 8.30 2.11
CA ALA A 421 -19.11 9.46 2.28
C ALA A 421 -19.84 9.38 3.62
N ALA A 422 -20.87 10.23 3.80
CA ALA A 422 -21.66 10.30 5.01
C ALA A 422 -20.79 10.49 6.28
N CYS A 423 -19.80 11.36 6.17
CA CYS A 423 -19.01 11.80 7.30
C CYS A 423 -19.85 12.86 8.06
N PRO A 424 -20.45 12.54 9.23
CA PRO A 424 -21.15 13.52 10.03
C PRO A 424 -20.11 14.45 10.63
N GLY A 425 -20.21 15.69 10.34
CA GLY A 425 -19.33 16.72 10.88
C GLY A 425 -19.22 17.85 9.89
N ASN A 426 -19.63 18.87 10.28
CA ASN A 426 -19.39 20.27 10.09
C ASN A 426 -18.90 20.75 8.69
N GLU A 427 -18.31 21.74 8.60
CA GLU A 427 -17.98 22.61 7.49
C GLU A 427 -17.32 21.83 6.35
N ALA A 428 -17.73 22.08 5.13
CA ALA A 428 -17.07 21.54 3.94
C ALA A 428 -15.60 21.93 3.98
N TRP A 429 -14.72 20.94 3.82
CA TRP A 429 -13.32 21.23 3.64
C TRP A 429 -13.12 21.90 2.28
N PRO A 430 -12.42 23.01 2.26
CA PRO A 430 -12.27 23.77 1.04
C PRO A 430 -11.42 23.09 -0.02
N ARG A 431 -10.62 22.13 0.34
CA ARG A 431 -9.69 21.42 -0.56
C ARG A 431 -9.65 19.94 -0.27
N GLU A 432 -9.06 19.20 -1.18
CA GLU A 432 -8.76 17.80 -0.97
C GLU A 432 -7.67 17.62 0.11
N ILE A 433 -7.88 16.68 1.02
CA ILE A 433 -6.99 16.38 2.13
C ILE A 433 -6.62 14.91 2.06
N VAL A 434 -5.32 14.67 2.05
CA VAL A 434 -4.73 13.33 2.09
C VAL A 434 -4.69 12.84 3.53
N GLY A 435 -4.90 11.56 3.71
CA GLY A 435 -4.83 10.92 5.01
C GLY A 435 -4.87 9.39 4.94
N THR A 436 -5.06 8.78 6.08
CA THR A 436 -5.24 7.33 6.20
C THR A 436 -6.65 7.02 6.68
N ALA A 437 -7.34 6.17 5.93
CA ALA A 437 -8.64 5.63 6.31
C ALA A 437 -8.45 4.26 6.96
N THR A 438 -8.96 4.09 8.17
CA THR A 438 -9.11 2.77 8.81
C THR A 438 -10.54 2.28 8.58
N ILE A 439 -10.69 1.31 7.69
CA ILE A 439 -11.99 0.79 7.27
C ILE A 439 -12.28 -0.49 8.04
N GLY A 440 -13.46 -0.59 8.66
CA GLY A 440 -13.95 -1.83 9.26
C GLY A 440 -14.08 -2.91 8.19
N ALA A 441 -13.58 -4.09 8.44
CA ALA A 441 -13.61 -5.20 7.48
C ALA A 441 -14.09 -6.50 8.14
N ALA A 442 -14.53 -7.46 7.34
CA ALA A 442 -14.92 -8.78 7.81
C ALA A 442 -13.79 -9.42 8.64
N ARG A 443 -14.17 -10.00 9.78
CA ARG A 443 -13.25 -10.62 10.73
C ARG A 443 -12.54 -11.80 10.09
N GLN A 444 -11.21 -11.84 10.21
CA GLN A 444 -10.41 -12.98 9.77
C GLN A 444 -9.42 -13.40 10.85
N SER A 445 -9.22 -14.73 10.99
CA SER A 445 -8.18 -15.28 11.85
C SER A 445 -6.82 -15.29 11.16
N PHE A 446 -5.75 -15.24 11.96
CA PHE A 446 -4.38 -15.39 11.42
C PHE A 446 -4.18 -16.74 10.72
N ALA A 447 -4.77 -17.82 11.26
CA ALA A 447 -4.72 -19.14 10.65
C ALA A 447 -5.34 -19.13 9.25
N TRP A 448 -6.49 -18.49 9.06
CA TRP A 448 -7.17 -18.41 7.77
C TRP A 448 -6.38 -17.57 6.75
N ARG A 449 -5.77 -16.47 7.18
CA ARG A 449 -4.89 -15.66 6.31
C ARG A 449 -3.68 -16.45 5.84
N ALA A 450 -3.02 -17.15 6.77
CA ALA A 450 -1.88 -18.01 6.44
C ALA A 450 -2.26 -19.13 5.48
N LEU A 451 -3.42 -19.78 5.69
CA LEU A 451 -3.92 -20.82 4.82
C LEU A 451 -4.24 -20.31 3.41
N LYS A 452 -4.91 -19.17 3.30
CA LYS A 452 -5.17 -18.52 2.00
C LYS A 452 -3.88 -18.17 1.27
N TRP A 453 -2.91 -17.60 1.99
CA TRP A 453 -1.63 -17.25 1.40
C TRP A 453 -0.89 -18.50 0.89
N LEU A 454 -0.83 -19.56 1.68
CA LEU A 454 -0.25 -20.84 1.26
C LEU A 454 -0.97 -21.39 0.02
N ALA A 455 -2.30 -21.42 0.03
CA ALA A 455 -3.08 -21.88 -1.11
C ALA A 455 -2.81 -21.05 -2.37
N ALA A 456 -2.74 -19.73 -2.25
CA ALA A 456 -2.43 -18.83 -3.37
C ALA A 456 -1.02 -19.08 -3.94
N VAL A 457 -0.02 -19.33 -3.07
CA VAL A 457 1.34 -19.67 -3.52
C VAL A 457 1.33 -21.00 -4.28
N PHE A 458 0.66 -22.04 -3.75
CA PHE A 458 0.56 -23.34 -4.43
C PHE A 458 -0.16 -23.25 -5.78
N VAL A 459 -1.24 -22.49 -5.87
CA VAL A 459 -1.98 -22.31 -7.13
C VAL A 459 -1.15 -21.54 -8.16
N ARG A 460 -0.42 -20.51 -7.74
CA ARG A 460 0.46 -19.74 -8.65
C ARG A 460 1.64 -20.55 -9.19
N GLU A 461 2.27 -21.33 -8.32
CA GLU A 461 3.48 -22.08 -8.70
C GLU A 461 3.15 -23.47 -9.30
N GLY A 462 1.97 -24.02 -9.02
CA GLY A 462 1.53 -25.32 -9.55
C GLY A 462 0.74 -25.24 -10.86
N GLY A 463 0.34 -24.05 -11.29
CA GLY A 463 -0.36 -23.78 -12.55
C GLY A 463 0.54 -23.29 -13.70
N ALA A 464 1.86 -23.28 -13.51
CA ALA A 464 2.86 -22.89 -14.51
C ALA A 464 3.47 -24.11 -15.19
#